data_38c7d0b79db91e372e663698eac07a4e
#
_entry.id   38c7d0b79db91e372e663698eac07a4e
#
_cell.length_a   1.000
_cell.length_b   1.000
_cell.length_c   1.000
_cell.angle_alpha   90.00
_cell.angle_beta   90.00
_cell.angle_gamma   90.00
#
_symmetry.space_group_name_H-M   'P 1'
#
loop_
_entity.id
_entity.type
_entity.pdbx_description
1 polymer ?
#
loop_
_entity_poly.entity_id
_entity_poly.type
_entity_poly.pdbx_seq_one_letter_code
_entity_poly.pdbx_strand_id
1 'polypeptide(L)'
;MDLRTQLATRFHIENIRELLHYIKEDERLREEIYRLIFDEDDVVSYQALWVCTHFSKPEVEWLTLKQDELIDAALTCPHSGKRRMLLNLLCQQQLADPPRVDLLDFCMERMVSRNEPAGVQSLCIKLAYQLTCSIPELQQE
;
A
#
# COMPACT_ATOMS: atom_id res chain seq x y z
N MET A 1 -9.89 -4.56 24.35
CA MET A 1 -10.44 -4.78 22.98
C MET A 1 -9.27 -5.07 22.06
N ASP A 2 -9.32 -6.16 21.30
CA ASP A 2 -8.22 -6.49 20.42
C ASP A 2 -8.17 -5.55 19.19
N LEU A 3 -7.04 -5.56 18.52
CA LEU A 3 -6.78 -4.65 17.40
C LEU A 3 -7.75 -4.87 16.23
N ARG A 4 -8.03 -6.14 15.92
CA ARG A 4 -8.97 -6.48 14.83
C ARG A 4 -10.36 -5.90 15.11
N THR A 5 -10.84 -6.03 16.33
CA THR A 5 -12.13 -5.50 16.76
C THR A 5 -12.15 -3.98 16.66
N GLN A 6 -11.07 -3.32 17.08
CA GLN A 6 -10.95 -1.86 16.97
C GLN A 6 -11.04 -1.40 15.51
N LEU A 7 -10.38 -2.10 14.61
CA LEU A 7 -10.40 -1.76 13.18
C LEU A 7 -11.72 -2.10 12.51
N ALA A 8 -12.50 -3.02 13.08
CA ALA A 8 -13.82 -3.37 12.54
C ALA A 8 -14.89 -2.33 12.87
N THR A 9 -14.64 -1.44 13.84
CA THR A 9 -15.56 -0.41 14.26
C THR A 9 -15.20 0.93 13.62
N ARG A 10 -15.97 1.98 13.93
CA ARG A 10 -15.69 3.33 13.43
C ARG A 10 -14.32 3.80 13.92
N PHE A 11 -13.45 4.19 12.98
CA PHE A 11 -12.05 4.50 13.25
C PHE A 11 -11.71 5.88 12.67
N HIS A 12 -11.20 6.78 13.50
CA HIS A 12 -10.90 8.15 13.14
C HIS A 12 -9.40 8.41 13.06
N ILE A 13 -9.00 9.52 12.46
CA ILE A 13 -7.61 9.92 12.34
C ILE A 13 -6.91 10.01 13.71
N GLU A 14 -7.65 10.40 14.74
CA GLU A 14 -7.13 10.48 16.11
C GLU A 14 -6.73 9.11 16.63
N ASN A 15 -7.53 8.09 16.30
CA ASN A 15 -7.22 6.69 16.65
C ASN A 15 -5.95 6.23 15.95
N ILE A 16 -5.74 6.67 14.70
CA ILE A 16 -4.53 6.35 13.95
C ILE A 16 -3.30 6.94 14.65
N ARG A 17 -3.38 8.20 15.05
CA ARG A 17 -2.26 8.89 15.71
C ARG A 17 -1.85 8.18 17.01
N GLU A 18 -2.83 7.79 17.80
CA GLU A 18 -2.59 7.07 19.05
C GLU A 18 -1.96 5.70 18.75
N LEU A 19 -2.51 4.98 17.79
CA LEU A 19 -2.01 3.67 17.40
C LEU A 19 -0.58 3.75 16.86
N LEU A 20 -0.27 4.77 16.04
CA LEU A 20 1.07 4.97 15.51
C LEU A 20 2.10 5.20 16.60
N HIS A 21 1.71 5.87 17.68
CA HIS A 21 2.60 6.08 18.81
C HIS A 21 3.06 4.75 19.41
N TYR A 22 2.12 3.81 19.57
CA TYR A 22 2.44 2.47 20.10
C TYR A 22 3.21 1.61 19.09
N ILE A 23 2.90 1.76 17.81
CA ILE A 23 3.57 0.99 16.74
C ILE A 23 5.07 1.26 16.69
N LYS A 24 5.48 2.49 16.96
CA LYS A 24 6.90 2.86 16.94
C LYS A 24 7.72 2.07 17.95
N GLU A 25 7.12 1.70 19.06
CA GLU A 25 7.81 1.05 20.16
C GLU A 25 7.54 -0.45 20.24
N ASP A 26 6.57 -0.97 19.48
CA ASP A 26 6.16 -2.36 19.56
C ASP A 26 6.13 -3.02 18.18
N GLU A 27 7.15 -3.81 17.90
CA GLU A 27 7.29 -4.55 16.65
C GLU A 27 6.15 -5.57 16.44
N ARG A 28 5.65 -6.16 17.54
CA ARG A 28 4.55 -7.13 17.45
C ARG A 28 3.27 -6.47 16.96
N LEU A 29 3.02 -5.25 17.40
CA LEU A 29 1.86 -4.49 16.99
C LEU A 29 1.96 -4.14 15.51
N ARG A 30 3.17 -3.79 15.04
CA ARG A 30 3.43 -3.51 13.64
C ARG A 30 3.14 -4.73 12.76
N GLU A 31 3.60 -5.89 13.18
CA GLU A 31 3.33 -7.14 12.47
C GLU A 31 1.85 -7.50 12.46
N GLU A 32 1.17 -7.25 13.58
CA GLU A 32 -0.27 -7.52 13.69
C GLU A 32 -1.06 -6.63 12.71
N ILE A 33 -0.72 -5.33 12.62
CA ILE A 33 -1.32 -4.42 11.65
C ILE A 33 -1.09 -4.93 10.23
N TYR A 34 0.12 -5.36 9.94
CA TYR A 34 0.46 -5.89 8.62
C TYR A 34 -0.39 -7.11 8.25
N ARG A 35 -0.57 -8.04 9.18
CA ARG A 35 -1.41 -9.22 8.93
C ARG A 35 -2.86 -8.85 8.68
N LEU A 36 -3.36 -7.81 9.36
CA LEU A 36 -4.73 -7.37 9.20
C LEU A 36 -5.02 -6.73 7.84
N ILE A 37 -3.99 -6.34 7.09
CA ILE A 37 -4.13 -5.91 5.70
C ILE A 37 -4.78 -7.03 4.86
N PHE A 38 -4.50 -8.28 5.19
CA PHE A 38 -4.99 -9.45 4.47
C PHE A 38 -6.22 -10.09 5.11
N ASP A 39 -6.86 -9.41 6.06
CA ASP A 39 -8.07 -9.92 6.72
C ASP A 39 -9.22 -10.08 5.72
N GLU A 40 -10.07 -11.09 5.92
CA GLU A 40 -11.24 -11.36 5.06
C GLU A 40 -12.27 -10.24 5.13
N ASP A 41 -12.35 -9.54 6.26
CA ASP A 41 -13.27 -8.42 6.43
C ASP A 41 -12.68 -7.20 5.74
N ASP A 42 -13.38 -6.70 4.71
CA ASP A 42 -12.89 -5.56 3.93
C ASP A 42 -12.74 -4.28 4.76
N VAL A 43 -13.57 -4.09 5.79
CA VAL A 43 -13.45 -2.92 6.67
C VAL A 43 -12.17 -2.99 7.48
N VAL A 44 -11.87 -4.15 8.07
CA VAL A 44 -10.65 -4.37 8.83
C VAL A 44 -9.42 -4.19 7.93
N SER A 45 -9.44 -4.81 6.76
CA SER A 45 -8.36 -4.71 5.79
C SER A 45 -8.10 -3.27 5.36
N TYR A 46 -9.16 -2.54 5.00
CA TYR A 46 -9.07 -1.15 4.57
C TYR A 46 -8.50 -0.26 5.68
N GLN A 47 -8.99 -0.42 6.91
CA GLN A 47 -8.52 0.38 8.03
C GLN A 47 -7.05 0.08 8.38
N ALA A 48 -6.64 -1.19 8.28
CA ALA A 48 -5.24 -1.56 8.47
C ALA A 48 -4.35 -0.89 7.43
N LEU A 49 -4.78 -0.88 6.17
CA LEU A 49 -4.07 -0.18 5.10
C LEU A 49 -4.00 1.32 5.37
N TRP A 50 -5.09 1.90 5.84
CA TRP A 50 -5.14 3.33 6.16
C TRP A 50 -4.11 3.68 7.24
N VAL A 51 -4.01 2.86 8.29
CA VAL A 51 -2.98 3.03 9.33
C VAL A 51 -1.59 3.02 8.70
N CYS A 52 -1.32 2.05 7.83
CA CYS A 52 -0.01 1.91 7.19
C CYS A 52 0.35 3.11 6.31
N THR A 53 -0.63 3.77 5.70
CA THR A 53 -0.35 4.95 4.87
C THR A 53 0.17 6.14 5.69
N HIS A 54 0.00 6.08 7.00
CA HIS A 54 0.48 7.12 7.93
C HIS A 54 1.78 6.73 8.63
N PHE A 55 2.42 5.63 8.22
CA PHE A 55 3.69 5.22 8.80
C PHE A 55 4.77 6.27 8.57
N SER A 56 5.64 6.44 9.56
CA SER A 56 6.82 7.28 9.43
C SER A 56 7.93 6.51 8.70
N LYS A 57 9.03 7.19 8.39
CA LYS A 57 10.11 6.62 7.58
C LYS A 57 10.61 5.25 8.06
N PRO A 58 10.91 5.03 9.35
CA PRO A 58 11.38 3.71 9.80
C PRO A 58 10.38 2.59 9.53
N GLU A 59 9.09 2.84 9.74
CA GLU A 59 8.05 1.85 9.50
C GLU A 59 7.83 1.60 8.01
N VAL A 60 8.00 2.63 7.17
CA VAL A 60 7.94 2.49 5.71
C VAL A 60 9.10 1.61 5.24
N GLU A 61 10.29 1.81 5.78
CA GLU A 61 11.46 0.96 5.47
C GLU A 61 11.21 -0.50 5.87
N TRP A 62 10.56 -0.71 7.02
CA TRP A 62 10.17 -2.05 7.45
C TRP A 62 9.18 -2.69 6.49
N LEU A 63 8.17 -1.92 6.02
CA LEU A 63 7.19 -2.41 5.03
C LEU A 63 7.86 -2.74 3.70
N THR A 64 8.94 -2.07 3.35
CA THR A 64 9.67 -2.33 2.11
C THR A 64 10.20 -3.76 2.06
N LEU A 65 10.47 -4.38 3.21
CA LEU A 65 10.85 -5.79 3.30
C LEU A 65 9.72 -6.72 2.87
N LYS A 66 8.49 -6.23 2.87
CA LYS A 66 7.27 -6.96 2.49
C LYS A 66 6.78 -6.55 1.09
N GLN A 67 7.59 -5.86 0.32
CA GLN A 67 7.18 -5.23 -0.94
C GLN A 67 6.57 -6.22 -1.93
N ASP A 68 7.16 -7.39 -2.11
CA ASP A 68 6.62 -8.39 -3.04
C ASP A 68 5.22 -8.84 -2.67
N GLU A 69 4.96 -9.06 -1.39
CA GLU A 69 3.62 -9.43 -0.92
C GLU A 69 2.61 -8.30 -1.18
N LEU A 70 3.04 -7.05 -0.97
CA LEU A 70 2.18 -5.89 -1.21
C LEU A 70 1.89 -5.71 -2.70
N ILE A 71 2.88 -5.94 -3.56
CA ILE A 71 2.68 -5.91 -5.01
C ILE A 71 1.69 -6.99 -5.43
N ASP A 72 1.88 -8.22 -4.98
CA ASP A 72 0.97 -9.32 -5.30
C ASP A 72 -0.46 -9.00 -4.86
N ALA A 73 -0.61 -8.42 -3.68
CA ALA A 73 -1.92 -8.00 -3.18
C ALA A 73 -2.55 -6.93 -4.07
N ALA A 74 -1.77 -5.94 -4.51
CA ALA A 74 -2.26 -4.86 -5.36
C ALA A 74 -2.72 -5.38 -6.72
N LEU A 75 -1.97 -6.31 -7.31
CA LEU A 75 -2.27 -6.87 -8.63
C LEU A 75 -3.55 -7.70 -8.64
N THR A 76 -3.92 -8.31 -7.52
CA THR A 76 -5.05 -9.23 -7.44
C THR A 76 -6.25 -8.66 -6.67
N CYS A 77 -6.13 -7.47 -6.10
CA CYS A 77 -7.19 -6.89 -5.27
C CYS A 77 -8.38 -6.43 -6.11
N PRO A 78 -9.60 -6.95 -5.85
CA PRO A 78 -10.79 -6.53 -6.59
C PRO A 78 -11.41 -5.24 -6.08
N HIS A 79 -11.03 -4.78 -4.89
CA HIS A 79 -11.62 -3.62 -4.23
C HIS A 79 -10.79 -2.37 -4.54
N SER A 80 -11.37 -1.41 -5.29
CA SER A 80 -10.63 -0.23 -5.76
C SER A 80 -10.08 0.64 -4.63
N GLY A 81 -10.82 0.77 -3.53
CA GLY A 81 -10.37 1.52 -2.36
C GLY A 81 -9.13 0.92 -1.72
N LYS A 82 -9.12 -0.40 -1.55
CA LYS A 82 -7.94 -1.11 -1.02
C LYS A 82 -6.78 -1.06 -1.99
N ARG A 83 -7.06 -1.21 -3.29
CA ARG A 83 -6.03 -1.09 -4.34
C ARG A 83 -5.35 0.27 -4.27
N ARG A 84 -6.13 1.33 -4.13
CA ARG A 84 -5.60 2.69 -3.99
C ARG A 84 -4.65 2.79 -2.78
N MET A 85 -5.04 2.21 -1.65
CA MET A 85 -4.18 2.23 -0.46
C MET A 85 -2.90 1.43 -0.66
N LEU A 86 -2.99 0.24 -1.27
CA LEU A 86 -1.82 -0.58 -1.57
C LEU A 86 -0.85 0.13 -2.50
N LEU A 87 -1.37 0.75 -3.56
CA LEU A 87 -0.54 1.51 -4.49
C LEU A 87 0.11 2.72 -3.81
N ASN A 88 -0.61 3.37 -2.90
CA ASN A 88 -0.07 4.47 -2.11
C ASN A 88 1.13 4.00 -1.27
N LEU A 89 1.00 2.85 -0.60
CA LEU A 89 2.10 2.28 0.17
C LEU A 89 3.33 2.03 -0.70
N LEU A 90 3.12 1.50 -1.91
CA LEU A 90 4.21 1.24 -2.85
C LEU A 90 4.87 2.54 -3.31
N CYS A 91 4.10 3.61 -3.51
CA CYS A 91 4.64 4.91 -3.88
C CYS A 91 5.53 5.51 -2.81
N GLN A 92 5.31 5.17 -1.55
CA GLN A 92 6.11 5.65 -0.42
C GLN A 92 7.43 4.90 -0.26
N GLN A 93 7.56 3.74 -0.89
CA GLN A 93 8.71 2.86 -0.73
C GLN A 93 9.74 3.07 -1.83
N GLN A 94 10.98 2.69 -1.54
CA GLN A 94 11.98 2.53 -2.59
C GLN A 94 11.74 1.20 -3.28
N LEU A 95 11.45 1.25 -4.57
CA LEU A 95 11.11 0.04 -5.33
C LEU A 95 12.35 -0.82 -5.57
N ALA A 96 12.14 -2.14 -5.56
CA ALA A 96 13.22 -3.11 -5.73
C ALA A 96 13.88 -2.98 -7.11
N ASP A 97 15.17 -3.31 -7.18
CA ASP A 97 15.95 -3.34 -8.41
C ASP A 97 16.51 -4.77 -8.58
N PRO A 98 16.22 -5.48 -9.68
CA PRO A 98 15.47 -5.00 -10.85
C PRO A 98 13.96 -4.83 -10.54
N PRO A 99 13.26 -3.92 -11.24
CA PRO A 99 11.85 -3.68 -11.00
C PRO A 99 11.00 -4.86 -11.44
N ARG A 100 9.85 -5.02 -10.79
CA ARG A 100 8.89 -6.05 -11.19
C ARG A 100 8.14 -5.59 -12.44
N VAL A 101 8.28 -6.36 -13.50
CA VAL A 101 7.66 -6.06 -14.79
C VAL A 101 6.14 -6.17 -14.73
N ASP A 102 5.61 -7.13 -13.96
CA ASP A 102 4.17 -7.30 -13.81
C ASP A 102 3.52 -6.07 -13.16
N LEU A 103 4.19 -5.44 -12.19
CA LEU A 103 3.70 -4.20 -11.61
C LEU A 103 3.71 -3.06 -12.63
N LEU A 104 4.78 -2.95 -13.42
CA LEU A 104 4.86 -1.94 -14.46
C LEU A 104 3.75 -2.12 -15.49
N ASP A 105 3.53 -3.33 -15.96
CA ASP A 105 2.47 -3.66 -16.92
C ASP A 105 1.09 -3.29 -16.36
N PHE A 106 0.85 -3.65 -15.11
CA PHE A 106 -0.39 -3.31 -14.41
C PHE A 106 -0.60 -1.79 -14.38
N CYS A 107 0.43 -1.03 -13.99
CA CYS A 107 0.33 0.42 -13.88
C CYS A 107 0.09 1.08 -15.24
N MET A 108 0.77 0.62 -16.28
CA MET A 108 0.61 1.16 -17.63
C MET A 108 -0.79 0.91 -18.18
N GLU A 109 -1.36 -0.26 -17.90
CA GLU A 109 -2.71 -0.58 -18.30
C GLU A 109 -3.74 0.24 -17.54
N ARG A 110 -3.58 0.34 -16.21
CA ARG A 110 -4.59 0.95 -15.35
C ARG A 110 -4.58 2.47 -15.38
N MET A 111 -3.43 3.10 -15.66
CA MET A 111 -3.36 4.56 -15.70
C MET A 111 -4.22 5.17 -16.83
N VAL A 112 -4.57 4.38 -17.84
CA VAL A 112 -5.42 4.83 -18.96
C VAL A 112 -6.80 4.15 -18.93
N SER A 113 -7.09 3.32 -17.94
CA SER A 113 -8.35 2.58 -17.86
C SER A 113 -9.49 3.48 -17.39
N ARG A 114 -10.59 3.49 -18.14
CA ARG A 114 -11.79 4.23 -17.76
C ARG A 114 -12.52 3.62 -16.57
N ASN A 115 -12.22 2.36 -16.25
CA ASN A 115 -12.85 1.64 -15.16
C ASN A 115 -12.17 1.91 -13.81
N GLU A 116 -11.01 2.56 -13.81
CA GLU A 116 -10.30 2.88 -12.58
C GLU A 116 -10.60 4.30 -12.12
N PRO A 117 -10.83 4.52 -10.81
CA PRO A 117 -10.99 5.87 -10.27
C PRO A 117 -9.74 6.72 -10.52
N ALA A 118 -9.94 8.05 -10.60
CA ALA A 118 -8.85 8.98 -10.86
C ALA A 118 -7.70 8.86 -9.85
N GLY A 119 -8.02 8.58 -8.58
CA GLY A 119 -7.00 8.38 -7.55
C GLY A 119 -6.09 7.19 -7.83
N VAL A 120 -6.66 6.08 -8.32
CA VAL A 120 -5.89 4.90 -8.71
C VAL A 120 -5.05 5.19 -9.95
N GLN A 121 -5.65 5.84 -10.96
CA GLN A 121 -4.92 6.20 -12.17
C GLN A 121 -3.70 7.07 -11.87
N SER A 122 -3.87 8.05 -11.00
CA SER A 122 -2.79 8.96 -10.59
C SER A 122 -1.63 8.21 -9.94
N LEU A 123 -1.93 7.26 -9.06
CA LEU A 123 -0.91 6.44 -8.40
C LEU A 123 -0.21 5.51 -9.39
N CYS A 124 -0.95 4.97 -10.36
CA CYS A 124 -0.36 4.13 -11.41
C CYS A 124 0.62 4.92 -12.27
N ILE A 125 0.29 6.16 -12.61
CA ILE A 125 1.20 7.04 -13.35
C ILE A 125 2.48 7.26 -12.56
N LYS A 126 2.34 7.56 -11.27
CA LYS A 126 3.46 7.79 -10.37
C LYS A 126 4.38 6.58 -10.27
N LEU A 127 3.79 5.39 -10.07
CA LEU A 127 4.54 4.15 -9.99
C LEU A 127 5.21 3.79 -11.31
N ALA A 128 4.51 3.97 -12.43
CA ALA A 128 5.08 3.70 -13.75
C ALA A 128 6.32 4.56 -13.98
N TYR A 129 6.26 5.84 -13.60
CA TYR A 129 7.41 6.73 -13.69
C TYR A 129 8.57 6.23 -12.82
N GLN A 130 8.29 5.88 -11.56
CA GLN A 130 9.33 5.39 -10.65
C GLN A 130 9.97 4.10 -11.15
N LEU A 131 9.18 3.19 -11.69
CA LEU A 131 9.66 1.92 -12.22
C LEU A 131 10.54 2.12 -13.45
N THR A 132 10.16 3.04 -14.34
CA THR A 132 10.93 3.31 -15.55
C THR A 132 12.23 4.06 -15.27
N CYS A 133 12.35 4.71 -14.12
CA CYS A 133 13.62 5.33 -13.72
C CYS A 133 14.75 4.31 -13.61
N SER A 134 14.41 3.04 -13.31
CA SER A 134 15.37 1.93 -13.26
C SER A 134 15.65 1.31 -14.63
N ILE A 135 14.91 1.72 -15.66
CA ILE A 135 15.02 1.20 -17.01
C ILE A 135 15.08 2.40 -17.98
N PRO A 136 16.29 2.96 -18.20
CA PRO A 136 16.42 4.22 -18.96
C PRO A 136 15.81 4.19 -20.36
N GLU A 137 15.81 3.05 -21.02
CA GLU A 137 15.25 2.90 -22.36
C GLU A 137 13.73 3.18 -22.40
N LEU A 138 13.04 2.94 -21.30
CA LEU A 138 11.60 3.14 -21.21
C LEU A 138 11.20 4.58 -20.91
N GLN A 139 12.13 5.38 -20.39
CA GLN A 139 11.83 6.77 -20.06
C GLN A 139 11.63 7.64 -21.30
N GLN A 140 12.16 7.21 -22.44
CA GLN A 140 12.04 7.95 -23.70
C GLN A 140 10.70 7.70 -24.38
N GLU A 141 9.92 6.79 -23.88
CA GLU A 141 8.59 6.49 -24.38
C GLU A 141 7.53 7.24 -23.56
#